data_f8a66604dff962149d42da80e9a315be
#
_entry.id   f8a66604dff962149d42da80e9a315be
#
_cell.length_a   1.000
_cell.length_b   1.000
_cell.length_c   1.000
_cell.angle_alpha   90.00
_cell.angle_beta   90.00
_cell.angle_gamma   90.00
#
_symmetry.space_group_name_H-M   'P 1'
#
loop_
_entity.id
_entity.type
_entity.pdbx_description
1 polymer ?
#
loop_
_entity_poly.entity_id
_entity_poly.type
_entity_poly.pdbx_seq_one_letter_code
_entity_poly.pdbx_strand_id
1 'polypeptide(L)'
;MKFNTNLIDCSYMFAGCENIISINFISINTINVTDMKYMFYGCRNLRQINLFSFDTRNVTDMSGMFGECNNLKELDLSSFDIKNVLQVKGIFYKSEKILENNLSLFKKFKKEELITKNVA
;
A
#
# COMPACT_ATOMS: atom_id res chain seq x y z
N MET A 1 6.33 -14.81 -2.16
CA MET A 1 7.42 -14.07 -2.81
C MET A 1 8.49 -13.73 -1.79
N LYS A 2 9.73 -13.91 -2.16
CA LYS A 2 10.86 -13.73 -1.25
C LYS A 2 11.94 -12.89 -1.92
N PHE A 3 12.47 -11.90 -1.17
CA PHE A 3 13.51 -11.01 -1.66
C PHE A 3 14.76 -11.13 -0.77
N ASN A 4 15.93 -11.20 -1.41
CA ASN A 4 17.21 -11.36 -0.71
C ASN A 4 18.07 -10.09 -0.70
N THR A 5 17.53 -8.96 -1.19
CA THR A 5 18.25 -7.70 -1.26
C THR A 5 17.67 -6.69 -0.30
N ASN A 6 18.51 -5.75 0.17
CA ASN A 6 18.04 -4.62 0.95
C ASN A 6 17.36 -3.62 0.02
N LEU A 7 16.05 -3.46 0.21
CA LEU A 7 15.27 -2.51 -0.54
C LEU A 7 15.31 -1.14 0.15
N ILE A 8 15.36 -0.08 -0.65
CA ILE A 8 15.26 1.29 -0.15
C ILE A 8 14.11 2.04 -0.81
N ASP A 9 13.65 1.58 -1.96
CA ASP A 9 12.55 2.19 -2.70
C ASP A 9 11.69 1.09 -3.32
N CYS A 10 10.42 1.06 -2.94
CA CYS A 10 9.44 0.11 -3.47
C CYS A 10 8.37 0.81 -4.30
N SER A 11 8.58 2.09 -4.67
CA SER A 11 7.59 2.81 -5.45
C SER A 11 7.32 2.12 -6.78
N TYR A 12 6.04 2.02 -7.14
CA TYR A 12 5.55 1.43 -8.40
C TYR A 12 5.91 -0.05 -8.62
N MET A 13 6.44 -0.75 -7.61
CA MET A 13 7.01 -2.09 -7.81
C MET A 13 6.07 -3.06 -8.50
N PHE A 14 4.78 -3.04 -8.18
CA PHE A 14 3.77 -3.91 -8.79
C PHE A 14 2.67 -3.10 -9.48
N ALA A 15 2.89 -1.81 -9.75
CA ALA A 15 1.87 -0.96 -10.34
C ALA A 15 1.41 -1.53 -11.68
N GLY A 16 0.10 -1.59 -11.87
CA GLY A 16 -0.50 -2.06 -13.12
C GLY A 16 -0.39 -3.56 -13.36
N CYS A 17 -0.01 -4.35 -12.37
CA CYS A 17 0.07 -5.80 -12.52
C CYS A 17 -1.33 -6.42 -12.53
N GLU A 18 -2.01 -6.37 -13.67
CA GLU A 18 -3.41 -6.76 -13.79
C GLU A 18 -3.66 -8.26 -13.73
N ASN A 19 -2.62 -9.07 -13.95
CA ASN A 19 -2.75 -10.52 -13.96
C ASN A 19 -2.47 -11.18 -12.61
N ILE A 20 -2.05 -10.41 -11.62
CA ILE A 20 -1.76 -10.94 -10.30
C ILE A 20 -3.05 -11.01 -9.50
N ILE A 21 -3.39 -12.18 -8.98
CA ILE A 21 -4.59 -12.43 -8.17
C ILE A 21 -4.26 -12.44 -6.69
N SER A 22 -3.08 -12.92 -6.33
CA SER A 22 -2.65 -13.09 -4.95
C SER A 22 -1.16 -12.84 -4.82
N ILE A 23 -0.76 -12.13 -3.77
CA ILE A 23 0.65 -11.93 -3.45
C ILE A 23 0.89 -12.34 -2.00
N ASN A 24 1.87 -13.19 -1.80
CA ASN A 24 2.30 -13.57 -0.45
C ASN A 24 3.79 -13.22 -0.30
N PHE A 25 4.07 -12.19 0.49
CA PHE A 25 5.45 -11.81 0.82
C PHE A 25 5.89 -12.66 2.00
N ILE A 26 6.54 -13.80 1.71
CA ILE A 26 6.99 -14.74 2.73
C ILE A 26 8.02 -14.08 3.65
N SER A 27 8.98 -13.39 3.03
CA SER A 27 10.03 -12.70 3.76
C SER A 27 10.54 -11.57 2.90
N ILE A 28 10.36 -10.35 3.37
CA ILE A 28 10.86 -9.16 2.69
C ILE A 28 11.39 -8.22 3.75
N ASN A 29 12.58 -7.66 3.52
CA ASN A 29 13.14 -6.69 4.44
C ASN A 29 12.88 -5.28 3.91
N THR A 30 11.90 -4.60 4.47
CA THR A 30 11.53 -3.24 4.09
C THR A 30 11.94 -2.18 5.10
N ILE A 31 12.76 -2.54 6.09
CA ILE A 31 13.11 -1.62 7.19
C ILE A 31 13.75 -0.31 6.70
N ASN A 32 14.49 -0.37 5.59
CA ASN A 32 15.16 0.82 5.04
C ASN A 32 14.35 1.50 3.93
N VAL A 33 13.15 1.03 3.65
CA VAL A 33 12.30 1.61 2.61
C VAL A 33 11.68 2.91 3.13
N THR A 34 11.82 3.97 2.35
CA THR A 34 11.23 5.28 2.65
C THR A 34 10.09 5.64 1.71
N ASP A 35 9.99 4.99 0.55
CA ASP A 35 9.01 5.31 -0.47
C ASP A 35 8.28 4.05 -0.93
N MET A 36 6.95 4.05 -0.75
CA MET A 36 6.06 2.98 -1.20
C MET A 36 4.92 3.51 -2.07
N LYS A 37 5.09 4.73 -2.63
CA LYS A 37 4.02 5.31 -3.44
C LYS A 37 3.70 4.42 -4.64
N TYR A 38 2.40 4.26 -4.91
CA TYR A 38 1.87 3.51 -6.05
C TYR A 38 2.34 2.06 -6.14
N MET A 39 2.81 1.47 -5.04
CA MET A 39 3.40 0.13 -5.08
C MET A 39 2.48 -0.91 -5.69
N PHE A 40 1.18 -0.86 -5.39
CA PHE A 40 0.18 -1.80 -5.90
C PHE A 40 -0.91 -1.11 -6.72
N TYR A 41 -0.67 0.13 -7.14
CA TYR A 41 -1.67 0.91 -7.86
C TYR A 41 -2.11 0.18 -9.14
N GLY A 42 -3.42 0.04 -9.32
CA GLY A 42 -3.95 -0.58 -10.53
C GLY A 42 -3.85 -2.10 -10.56
N CYS A 43 -3.56 -2.75 -9.44
CA CYS A 43 -3.63 -4.20 -9.35
C CYS A 43 -5.11 -4.63 -9.32
N ARG A 44 -5.78 -4.50 -10.46
CA ARG A 44 -7.25 -4.58 -10.56
C ARG A 44 -7.82 -5.94 -10.21
N ASN A 45 -7.05 -7.00 -10.43
CA ASN A 45 -7.51 -8.37 -10.19
C ASN A 45 -6.93 -8.96 -8.91
N LEU A 46 -6.17 -8.18 -8.15
CA LEU A 46 -5.61 -8.62 -6.88
C LEU A 46 -6.75 -8.81 -5.87
N ARG A 47 -6.86 -10.01 -5.30
CA ARG A 47 -7.89 -10.36 -4.33
C ARG A 47 -7.35 -10.55 -2.93
N GLN A 48 -6.12 -11.01 -2.81
CA GLN A 48 -5.47 -11.30 -1.54
C GLN A 48 -4.03 -10.82 -1.55
N ILE A 49 -3.61 -10.23 -0.45
CA ILE A 49 -2.22 -9.80 -0.28
C ILE A 49 -1.83 -10.00 1.18
N ASN A 50 -0.68 -10.61 1.41
CA ASN A 50 -0.12 -10.77 2.74
C ASN A 50 1.05 -9.82 2.91
N LEU A 51 0.85 -8.80 3.74
CA LEU A 51 1.86 -7.77 4.04
C LEU A 51 2.43 -7.92 5.45
N PHE A 52 2.26 -9.09 6.04
CA PHE A 52 2.63 -9.33 7.43
C PHE A 52 4.11 -9.04 7.71
N SER A 53 5.00 -9.31 6.75
CA SER A 53 6.43 -9.10 6.91
C SER A 53 6.91 -7.67 6.65
N PHE A 54 5.99 -6.77 6.26
CA PHE A 54 6.36 -5.38 5.99
C PHE A 54 6.67 -4.63 7.28
N ASP A 55 7.79 -3.92 7.27
CA ASP A 55 8.17 -2.97 8.30
C ASP A 55 8.17 -1.59 7.66
N THR A 56 7.21 -0.76 8.03
CA THR A 56 7.01 0.55 7.39
C THR A 56 7.47 1.73 8.27
N ARG A 57 8.24 1.46 9.33
CA ARG A 57 8.62 2.51 10.29
C ARG A 57 9.33 3.70 9.66
N ASN A 58 10.04 3.49 8.57
CA ASN A 58 10.79 4.57 7.90
C ASN A 58 10.10 5.09 6.64
N VAL A 59 8.91 4.60 6.32
CA VAL A 59 8.20 5.03 5.11
C VAL A 59 7.59 6.41 5.33
N THR A 60 7.81 7.31 4.37
CA THR A 60 7.28 8.67 4.41
C THR A 60 6.21 8.91 3.34
N ASP A 61 6.19 8.16 2.25
CA ASP A 61 5.24 8.34 1.16
C ASP A 61 4.54 7.03 0.82
N MET A 62 3.21 7.01 1.00
CA MET A 62 2.33 5.90 0.63
C MET A 62 1.25 6.35 -0.35
N SER A 63 1.48 7.47 -1.05
CA SER A 63 0.49 7.99 -2.01
C SER A 63 0.12 6.93 -3.03
N GLY A 64 -1.16 6.75 -3.29
CA GLY A 64 -1.67 5.84 -4.32
C GLY A 64 -1.38 4.37 -4.10
N MET A 65 -0.83 3.97 -2.98
CA MET A 65 -0.29 2.61 -2.79
C MET A 65 -1.28 1.50 -3.12
N PHE A 66 -2.54 1.66 -2.74
CA PHE A 66 -3.59 0.67 -2.99
C PHE A 66 -4.71 1.24 -3.87
N GLY A 67 -4.41 2.31 -4.62
CA GLY A 67 -5.40 2.89 -5.53
C GLY A 67 -5.78 1.92 -6.64
N GLU A 68 -7.03 1.96 -7.06
CA GLU A 68 -7.59 1.10 -8.10
C GLU A 68 -7.32 -0.40 -7.92
N CYS A 69 -7.30 -0.85 -6.67
CA CYS A 69 -7.29 -2.27 -6.34
C CYS A 69 -8.75 -2.73 -6.17
N ASN A 70 -9.49 -2.75 -7.26
CA ASN A 70 -10.95 -2.86 -7.25
C ASN A 70 -11.49 -4.17 -6.67
N ASN A 71 -10.71 -5.24 -6.77
CA ASN A 71 -11.13 -6.57 -6.30
C ASN A 71 -10.58 -6.93 -4.92
N LEU A 72 -9.77 -6.06 -4.35
CA LEU A 72 -9.23 -6.28 -3.00
C LEU A 72 -10.27 -5.86 -1.99
N LYS A 73 -10.84 -6.83 -1.27
CA LYS A 73 -11.93 -6.58 -0.33
C LYS A 73 -11.47 -6.54 1.12
N GLU A 74 -10.37 -7.20 1.39
CA GLU A 74 -9.76 -7.26 2.71
C GLU A 74 -8.31 -6.87 2.60
N LEU A 75 -7.85 -6.07 3.54
CA LEU A 75 -6.46 -5.65 3.59
C LEU A 75 -6.07 -5.52 5.05
N ASP A 76 -5.14 -6.38 5.46
CA ASP A 76 -4.63 -6.37 6.82
C ASP A 76 -3.35 -5.53 6.88
N LEU A 77 -3.46 -4.35 7.47
CA LEU A 77 -2.35 -3.42 7.67
C LEU A 77 -1.91 -3.39 9.14
N SER A 78 -2.14 -4.47 9.88
CA SER A 78 -1.80 -4.51 11.31
C SER A 78 -0.29 -4.39 11.57
N SER A 79 0.54 -4.75 10.59
CA SER A 79 1.99 -4.58 10.70
C SER A 79 2.48 -3.17 10.37
N PHE A 80 1.60 -2.32 9.84
CA PHE A 80 1.98 -0.99 9.39
C PHE A 80 2.14 -0.02 10.54
N ASP A 81 3.25 0.70 10.53
CA ASP A 81 3.52 1.86 11.39
C ASP A 81 3.54 3.09 10.49
N ILE A 82 2.58 3.99 10.68
CA ILE A 82 2.48 5.19 9.85
C ILE A 82 2.98 6.45 10.56
N LYS A 83 3.71 6.29 11.64
CA LYS A 83 4.19 7.42 12.45
C LYS A 83 4.94 8.44 11.60
N ASN A 84 5.78 7.98 10.68
CA ASN A 84 6.60 8.85 9.85
C ASN A 84 6.00 9.11 8.47
N VAL A 85 4.82 8.58 8.18
CA VAL A 85 4.17 8.80 6.88
C VAL A 85 3.62 10.22 6.81
N LEU A 86 4.01 10.92 5.75
CA LEU A 86 3.61 12.31 5.51
C LEU A 86 2.66 12.45 4.33
N GLN A 87 2.68 11.51 3.38
CA GLN A 87 1.90 11.61 2.15
C GLN A 87 1.11 10.33 1.92
N VAL A 88 -0.21 10.50 1.80
CA VAL A 88 -1.15 9.38 1.61
C VAL A 88 -2.19 9.70 0.53
N LYS A 89 -1.95 10.72 -0.30
CA LYS A 89 -2.95 11.16 -1.27
C LYS A 89 -3.31 10.02 -2.21
N GLY A 90 -4.59 9.66 -2.22
CA GLY A 90 -5.11 8.61 -3.08
C GLY A 90 -4.70 7.20 -2.71
N ILE A 91 -4.21 6.98 -1.48
CA ILE A 91 -3.79 5.63 -1.07
C ILE A 91 -4.88 4.58 -1.30
N PHE A 92 -6.16 4.96 -1.17
CA PHE A 92 -7.32 4.09 -1.41
C PHE A 92 -8.21 4.61 -2.52
N TYR A 93 -7.66 5.35 -3.49
CA TYR A 93 -8.42 5.85 -4.61
C TYR A 93 -9.11 4.70 -5.33
N LYS A 94 -10.45 4.77 -5.47
CA LYS A 94 -11.30 3.72 -6.05
C LYS A 94 -11.15 2.33 -5.40
N SER A 95 -10.84 2.32 -4.11
CA SER A 95 -10.70 1.09 -3.32
C SER A 95 -11.48 1.23 -2.02
N GLU A 96 -12.77 1.59 -2.12
CA GLU A 96 -13.59 2.00 -0.97
C GLU A 96 -13.79 0.89 0.06
N LYS A 97 -13.81 -0.38 -0.37
CA LYS A 97 -14.04 -1.47 0.57
C LYS A 97 -12.90 -1.61 1.58
N ILE A 98 -11.66 -1.47 1.11
CA ILE A 98 -10.52 -1.54 2.02
C ILE A 98 -10.32 -0.24 2.79
N LEU A 99 -10.82 0.88 2.27
CA LEU A 99 -10.80 2.16 2.98
C LEU A 99 -11.54 2.05 4.31
N GLU A 100 -12.78 1.55 4.29
CA GLU A 100 -13.62 1.53 5.48
C GLU A 100 -12.97 0.76 6.63
N ASN A 101 -12.29 -0.34 6.32
CA ASN A 101 -11.67 -1.20 7.33
C ASN A 101 -10.36 -0.65 7.87
N ASN A 102 -9.80 0.39 7.23
CA ASN A 102 -8.49 0.92 7.58
C ASN A 102 -8.50 2.41 7.96
N LEU A 103 -9.69 3.01 8.08
CA LEU A 103 -9.81 4.43 8.43
C LEU A 103 -9.13 4.77 9.75
N SER A 104 -9.24 3.90 10.76
CA SER A 104 -8.69 4.18 12.07
C SER A 104 -7.16 4.29 12.05
N LEU A 105 -6.51 3.50 11.21
CA LEU A 105 -5.05 3.58 11.06
C LEU A 105 -4.62 4.95 10.54
N PHE A 106 -5.40 5.52 9.61
CA PHE A 106 -5.07 6.77 8.93
C PHE A 106 -5.81 7.99 9.49
N LYS A 107 -6.27 7.93 10.73
CA LYS A 107 -7.10 9.00 11.32
C LYS A 107 -6.39 10.34 11.42
N LYS A 108 -5.06 10.40 11.36
CA LYS A 108 -4.34 11.68 11.35
C LYS A 108 -4.47 12.44 10.04
N PHE A 109 -5.01 11.79 9.00
CA PHE A 109 -5.21 12.40 7.68
C PHE A 109 -6.70 12.63 7.45
N LYS A 110 -7.03 13.59 6.58
CA LYS A 110 -8.41 13.81 6.16
C LYS A 110 -8.86 12.68 5.22
N LYS A 111 -10.10 12.22 5.39
CA LYS A 111 -10.65 11.14 4.57
C LYS A 111 -10.57 11.46 3.08
N GLU A 112 -10.88 12.70 2.69
CA GLU A 112 -10.83 13.11 1.28
C GLU A 112 -9.46 12.88 0.67
N GLU A 113 -8.39 13.10 1.44
CA GLU A 113 -7.03 12.89 0.96
C GLU A 113 -6.77 11.45 0.59
N LEU A 114 -7.33 10.52 1.36
CA LEU A 114 -7.12 9.09 1.13
C LEU A 114 -7.75 8.58 -0.16
N ILE A 115 -8.78 9.26 -0.67
CA ILE A 115 -9.55 8.83 -1.83
C ILE A 115 -9.40 9.73 -3.04
N THR A 116 -8.67 10.84 -2.93
CA THR A 116 -8.50 11.78 -4.03
C THR A 116 -7.41 11.29 -4.98
N LYS A 117 -7.71 11.27 -6.28
CA LYS A 117 -6.73 10.90 -7.27
C LYS A 117 -5.52 11.82 -7.20
N ASN A 118 -4.33 11.23 -7.12
CA ASN A 118 -3.11 12.00 -7.18
C ASN A 118 -2.73 12.19 -8.64
N VAL A 119 -2.80 13.42 -9.10
CA VAL A 119 -2.42 13.79 -10.47
C VAL A 119 -0.97 14.24 -10.41
N ALA A 120 -0.10 13.32 -10.79
CA ALA A 120 1.33 13.63 -10.80
C ALA A 120 1.72 14.36 -12.07
#